data_672aa936daa25782794fd880fc27712c
#
_entry.id   672aa936daa25782794fd880fc27712c
#
_cell.length_a   1.000
_cell.length_b   1.000
_cell.length_c   1.000
_cell.angle_alpha   90.00
_cell.angle_beta   90.00
_cell.angle_gamma   90.00
#
_symmetry.space_group_name_H-M   'P 1'
#
loop_
_entity.id
_entity.type
_entity.pdbx_description
1 polymer ?
#
loop_
_entity_poly.entity_id
_entity_poly.type
_entity_poly.pdbx_seq_one_letter_code
_entity_poly.pdbx_strand_id
1 'polypeptide(L)'
;MGLLHVKYTLPQIATLFTTHATSIGRSIAGNGKPLYDYLAGYNGDQMAEELNMVSKHSLEKSAAHEADCFTTVSDITAKECSQLLERTPDIVTPNGFERDFVPAEESYSTKRNLSRKRLCDIVEALTGERPKKNAFLIATSGRYEYKNKGIDLFIDAVKRVSKSPDLEREIVAFILV
;
A
#
# COMPACT_ATOMS: atom_id res chain seq x y z
N MET A 1 -3.70 -6.18 -21.27
CA MET A 1 -3.94 -6.19 -22.76
C MET A 1 -2.63 -6.18 -23.53
N GLY A 2 -1.74 -5.18 -23.40
CA GLY A 2 -0.50 -5.07 -24.21
C GLY A 2 0.39 -6.31 -24.16
N LEU A 3 0.66 -6.88 -22.97
CA LEU A 3 1.47 -8.08 -22.81
C LEU A 3 0.89 -9.26 -23.61
N LEU A 4 -0.40 -9.53 -23.45
CA LEU A 4 -1.06 -10.63 -24.16
C LEU A 4 -1.03 -10.44 -25.68
N HIS A 5 -1.20 -9.20 -26.14
CA HIS A 5 -1.08 -8.88 -27.55
C HIS A 5 0.33 -9.14 -28.07
N VAL A 6 1.36 -8.66 -27.37
CA VAL A 6 2.78 -8.90 -27.75
C VAL A 6 3.08 -10.40 -27.73
N LYS A 7 2.67 -11.13 -26.70
CA LYS A 7 2.89 -12.57 -26.60
C LYS A 7 2.30 -13.33 -27.79
N TYR A 8 1.12 -12.90 -28.26
CA TYR A 8 0.45 -13.52 -29.40
C TYR A 8 1.01 -13.14 -30.75
N THR A 9 1.36 -11.85 -30.95
CA THR A 9 1.79 -11.32 -32.25
C THR A 9 3.28 -11.36 -32.51
N LEU A 10 4.08 -11.35 -31.42
CA LEU A 10 5.55 -11.31 -31.44
C LEU A 10 6.13 -12.32 -30.43
N PRO A 11 5.91 -13.63 -30.65
CA PRO A 11 6.26 -14.67 -29.66
C PRO A 11 7.77 -14.77 -29.36
N GLN A 12 8.61 -14.15 -30.20
CA GLN A 12 10.07 -14.09 -29.97
C GLN A 12 10.48 -13.04 -28.90
N ILE A 13 9.56 -12.18 -28.47
CA ILE A 13 9.82 -11.18 -27.42
C ILE A 13 9.46 -11.76 -26.07
N ALA A 14 10.45 -11.88 -25.18
CA ALA A 14 10.23 -12.28 -23.82
C ALA A 14 9.39 -11.22 -23.07
N THR A 15 8.43 -11.70 -22.30
CA THR A 15 7.48 -10.86 -21.56
C THR A 15 7.63 -11.05 -20.05
N LEU A 16 7.59 -9.94 -19.31
CA LEU A 16 7.59 -9.95 -17.85
C LEU A 16 6.33 -9.24 -17.35
N PHE A 17 5.62 -9.90 -16.42
CA PHE A 17 4.47 -9.32 -15.73
C PHE A 17 4.77 -9.20 -14.24
N THR A 18 4.55 -7.99 -13.70
CA THR A 18 4.68 -7.74 -12.27
C THR A 18 3.34 -7.26 -11.70
N THR A 19 2.84 -7.95 -10.66
CA THR A 19 1.71 -7.44 -9.88
C THR A 19 2.15 -6.99 -8.50
N HIS A 20 1.66 -5.82 -8.05
CA HIS A 20 1.95 -5.26 -6.72
C HIS A 20 0.91 -5.64 -5.68
N ALA A 21 -0.25 -6.07 -6.11
CA ALA A 21 -1.34 -6.64 -5.34
C ALA A 21 -2.36 -7.17 -6.34
N THR A 22 -3.01 -8.29 -6.04
CA THR A 22 -4.04 -8.81 -6.96
C THR A 22 -5.25 -7.87 -6.96
N SER A 23 -5.85 -7.66 -8.12
CA SER A 23 -7.06 -6.83 -8.25
C SER A 23 -8.19 -7.38 -7.41
N ILE A 24 -8.35 -8.71 -7.39
CA ILE A 24 -9.41 -9.37 -6.64
C ILE A 24 -9.13 -9.37 -5.12
N GLY A 25 -7.90 -9.61 -4.68
CA GLY A 25 -7.54 -9.55 -3.26
C GLY A 25 -7.79 -8.17 -2.66
N ARG A 26 -7.41 -7.12 -3.41
CA ARG A 26 -7.72 -5.74 -3.02
C ARG A 26 -9.23 -5.49 -2.91
N SER A 27 -10.01 -6.07 -3.80
CA SER A 27 -11.47 -5.95 -3.77
C SER A 27 -12.09 -6.71 -2.59
N ILE A 28 -11.61 -7.92 -2.29
CA ILE A 28 -12.03 -8.71 -1.12
C ILE A 28 -11.80 -7.88 0.16
N ALA A 29 -10.57 -7.40 0.38
CA ALA A 29 -10.23 -6.59 1.54
C ALA A 29 -11.02 -5.27 1.60
N GLY A 30 -11.18 -4.59 0.47
CA GLY A 30 -11.92 -3.33 0.36
C GLY A 30 -13.41 -3.45 0.69
N ASN A 31 -13.99 -4.64 0.48
CA ASN A 31 -15.36 -4.96 0.89
C ASN A 31 -15.47 -5.49 2.33
N GLY A 32 -14.41 -5.36 3.13
CA GLY A 32 -14.42 -5.71 4.54
C GLY A 32 -14.37 -7.22 4.82
N LYS A 33 -14.06 -8.03 3.81
CA LYS A 33 -13.84 -9.46 3.98
C LYS A 33 -12.40 -9.69 4.47
N PRO A 34 -12.16 -10.56 5.48
CA PRO A 34 -10.83 -10.81 6.04
C PRO A 34 -9.97 -11.64 5.08
N LEU A 35 -9.23 -10.96 4.20
CA LEU A 35 -8.48 -11.59 3.12
C LEU A 35 -7.48 -12.63 3.63
N TYR A 36 -6.59 -12.24 4.52
CA TYR A 36 -5.46 -13.10 4.91
C TYR A 36 -5.83 -14.18 5.93
N ASP A 37 -6.85 -13.92 6.77
CA ASP A 37 -7.32 -14.91 7.76
C ASP A 37 -7.95 -16.13 7.08
N TYR A 38 -8.55 -15.92 5.91
CA TYR A 38 -9.25 -16.95 5.16
C TYR A 38 -8.74 -17.11 3.72
N LEU A 39 -7.50 -16.69 3.44
CA LEU A 39 -6.97 -16.69 2.07
C LEU A 39 -7.12 -18.03 1.37
N ALA A 40 -6.79 -19.13 2.04
CA ALA A 40 -6.89 -20.49 1.49
C ALA A 40 -8.32 -20.93 1.14
N GLY A 41 -9.34 -20.27 1.68
CA GLY A 41 -10.75 -20.57 1.41
C GLY A 41 -11.33 -19.77 0.25
N TYR A 42 -10.64 -18.74 -0.24
CA TYR A 42 -11.14 -17.95 -1.37
C TYR A 42 -10.78 -18.59 -2.71
N ASN A 43 -11.75 -18.68 -3.60
CA ASN A 43 -11.53 -18.93 -5.02
C ASN A 43 -11.57 -17.59 -5.77
N GLY A 44 -10.51 -17.29 -6.53
CA GLY A 44 -10.36 -15.98 -7.19
C GLY A 44 -11.45 -15.70 -8.22
N ASP A 45 -11.83 -16.71 -9.02
CA ASP A 45 -12.85 -16.57 -10.06
C ASP A 45 -14.25 -16.36 -9.45
N GLN A 46 -14.61 -17.14 -8.43
CA GLN A 46 -15.88 -16.97 -7.71
C GLN A 46 -15.97 -15.58 -7.04
N MET A 47 -14.89 -15.16 -6.41
CA MET A 47 -14.86 -13.83 -5.79
C MET A 47 -14.94 -12.71 -6.83
N ALA A 48 -14.38 -12.93 -8.03
CA ALA A 48 -14.49 -11.97 -9.11
C ALA A 48 -15.94 -11.83 -9.63
N GLU A 49 -16.69 -12.91 -9.68
CA GLU A 49 -18.11 -12.88 -9.99
C GLU A 49 -18.92 -12.17 -8.91
N GLU A 50 -18.73 -12.56 -7.65
CA GLU A 50 -19.42 -11.97 -6.49
C GLU A 50 -19.20 -10.46 -6.38
N LEU A 51 -17.98 -10.00 -6.63
CA LEU A 51 -17.57 -8.60 -6.45
C LEU A 51 -17.59 -7.80 -7.76
N ASN A 52 -18.13 -8.35 -8.84
CA ASN A 52 -18.22 -7.73 -10.17
C ASN A 52 -16.85 -7.28 -10.71
N MET A 53 -15.84 -8.13 -10.56
CA MET A 53 -14.44 -7.88 -10.93
C MET A 53 -13.94 -8.78 -12.06
N VAL A 54 -14.83 -9.56 -12.70
CA VAL A 54 -14.48 -10.59 -13.69
C VAL A 54 -13.51 -10.07 -14.75
N SER A 55 -13.78 -8.91 -15.37
CA SER A 55 -12.95 -8.37 -16.44
C SER A 55 -11.51 -8.04 -16.00
N LYS A 56 -11.35 -7.49 -14.79
CA LYS A 56 -10.02 -7.14 -14.26
C LYS A 56 -9.27 -8.38 -13.80
N HIS A 57 -9.97 -9.26 -13.10
CA HIS A 57 -9.41 -10.49 -12.58
C HIS A 57 -8.96 -11.44 -13.70
N SER A 58 -9.81 -11.70 -14.69
CA SER A 58 -9.47 -12.57 -15.82
C SER A 58 -8.29 -12.05 -16.64
N LEU A 59 -8.22 -10.72 -16.84
CA LEU A 59 -7.10 -10.10 -17.53
C LEU A 59 -5.79 -10.24 -16.74
N GLU A 60 -5.82 -10.01 -15.42
CA GLU A 60 -4.66 -10.15 -14.55
C GLU A 60 -4.20 -11.61 -14.46
N LYS A 61 -5.15 -12.56 -14.28
CA LYS A 61 -4.89 -13.99 -14.26
C LYS A 61 -4.28 -14.46 -15.58
N SER A 62 -4.85 -14.06 -16.72
CA SER A 62 -4.29 -14.40 -18.03
C SER A 62 -2.89 -13.81 -18.23
N ALA A 63 -2.66 -12.54 -17.83
CA ALA A 63 -1.33 -11.94 -17.92
C ALA A 63 -0.31 -12.65 -17.03
N ALA A 64 -0.71 -13.07 -15.83
CA ALA A 64 0.13 -13.86 -14.96
C ALA A 64 0.51 -15.20 -15.59
N HIS A 65 -0.45 -15.92 -16.19
CA HIS A 65 -0.23 -17.25 -16.76
C HIS A 65 0.57 -17.23 -18.08
N GLU A 66 0.36 -16.22 -18.91
CA GLU A 66 0.97 -16.14 -20.25
C GLU A 66 2.35 -15.49 -20.25
N ALA A 67 2.72 -14.73 -19.22
CA ALA A 67 4.04 -14.10 -19.14
C ALA A 67 5.15 -15.16 -19.05
N ASP A 68 6.29 -14.89 -19.70
CA ASP A 68 7.47 -15.74 -19.60
C ASP A 68 8.09 -15.69 -18.20
N CYS A 69 7.95 -14.55 -17.53
CA CYS A 69 8.30 -14.37 -16.12
C CYS A 69 7.20 -13.61 -15.40
N PHE A 70 6.71 -14.18 -14.31
CA PHE A 70 5.72 -13.55 -13.44
C PHE A 70 6.38 -13.17 -12.10
N THR A 71 6.28 -11.91 -11.71
CA THR A 71 6.91 -11.40 -10.50
C THR A 71 5.92 -10.65 -9.61
N THR A 72 6.26 -10.55 -8.33
CA THR A 72 5.53 -9.72 -7.37
C THR A 72 6.50 -9.05 -6.39
N VAL A 73 5.97 -8.19 -5.52
CA VAL A 73 6.79 -7.29 -4.69
C VAL A 73 6.99 -7.76 -3.24
N SER A 74 6.32 -8.82 -2.81
CA SER A 74 6.45 -9.36 -1.45
C SER A 74 5.97 -10.81 -1.34
N ASP A 75 6.45 -11.53 -0.33
CA ASP A 75 6.05 -12.92 -0.06
C ASP A 75 4.55 -13.04 0.25
N ILE A 76 3.98 -12.02 0.89
CA ILE A 76 2.55 -12.01 1.19
C ILE A 76 1.72 -11.89 -0.09
N THR A 77 2.15 -11.04 -1.02
CA THR A 77 1.51 -10.93 -2.34
C THR A 77 1.75 -12.18 -3.17
N ALA A 78 2.89 -12.86 -3.03
CA ALA A 78 3.13 -14.13 -3.71
C ALA A 78 2.13 -15.21 -3.27
N LYS A 79 1.82 -15.31 -1.98
CA LYS A 79 0.78 -16.21 -1.46
C LYS A 79 -0.61 -15.86 -2.01
N GLU A 80 -0.91 -14.57 -2.08
CA GLU A 80 -2.15 -14.06 -2.66
C GLU A 80 -2.27 -14.42 -4.14
N CYS A 81 -1.19 -14.24 -4.92
CA CYS A 81 -1.14 -14.63 -6.32
C CYS A 81 -1.35 -16.14 -6.51
N SER A 82 -0.65 -16.95 -5.72
CA SER A 82 -0.76 -18.42 -5.80
C SER A 82 -2.20 -18.88 -5.56
N GLN A 83 -2.90 -18.25 -4.61
CA GLN A 83 -4.27 -18.63 -4.26
C GLN A 83 -5.31 -18.06 -5.22
N LEU A 84 -5.21 -16.76 -5.54
CA LEU A 84 -6.29 -16.07 -6.25
C LEU A 84 -6.09 -16.03 -7.77
N LEU A 85 -4.85 -16.07 -8.25
CA LEU A 85 -4.52 -16.15 -9.68
C LEU A 85 -4.14 -17.57 -10.11
N GLU A 86 -4.05 -18.52 -9.17
CA GLU A 86 -3.65 -19.91 -9.42
C GLU A 86 -2.28 -20.01 -10.11
N ARG A 87 -1.43 -19.02 -9.90
CA ARG A 87 -0.02 -19.02 -10.35
C ARG A 87 0.89 -18.45 -9.29
N THR A 88 1.89 -19.22 -8.90
CA THR A 88 2.97 -18.75 -8.03
C THR A 88 3.93 -17.88 -8.83
N PRO A 89 4.27 -16.67 -8.35
CA PRO A 89 5.30 -15.85 -8.98
C PRO A 89 6.65 -16.55 -9.04
N ASP A 90 7.37 -16.37 -10.14
CA ASP A 90 8.69 -16.96 -10.35
C ASP A 90 9.74 -16.28 -9.44
N ILE A 91 9.59 -14.97 -9.21
CA ILE A 91 10.53 -14.18 -8.39
C ILE A 91 9.76 -13.12 -7.60
N VAL A 92 10.17 -12.90 -6.35
CA VAL A 92 9.76 -11.76 -5.54
C VAL A 92 10.78 -10.64 -5.69
N THR A 93 10.34 -9.50 -6.22
CA THR A 93 11.16 -8.30 -6.46
C THR A 93 10.65 -7.15 -5.59
N PRO A 94 11.15 -6.97 -4.35
CA PRO A 94 10.69 -5.89 -3.48
C PRO A 94 10.87 -4.52 -4.11
N ASN A 95 9.98 -3.58 -3.74
CA ASN A 95 10.10 -2.20 -4.18
C ASN A 95 11.44 -1.61 -3.73
N GLY A 96 12.11 -0.93 -4.65
CA GLY A 96 13.35 -0.23 -4.36
C GLY A 96 13.14 1.01 -3.48
N PHE A 97 14.20 1.40 -2.79
CA PHE A 97 14.27 2.66 -2.06
C PHE A 97 15.51 3.43 -2.52
N GLU A 98 15.31 4.67 -2.90
CA GLU A 98 16.39 5.55 -3.32
C GLU A 98 16.94 6.32 -2.12
N ARG A 99 18.22 6.09 -1.80
CA ARG A 99 18.85 6.68 -0.62
C ARG A 99 18.96 8.20 -0.67
N ASP A 100 18.96 8.78 -1.86
CA ASP A 100 19.09 10.24 -2.05
C ASP A 100 17.88 11.03 -1.52
N PHE A 101 16.75 10.34 -1.26
CA PHE A 101 15.63 10.94 -0.53
C PHE A 101 15.96 11.24 0.94
N VAL A 102 16.92 10.53 1.52
CA VAL A 102 17.36 10.79 2.90
C VAL A 102 18.44 11.88 2.87
N PRO A 103 18.23 12.98 3.59
CA PRO A 103 19.26 14.00 3.69
C PRO A 103 20.58 13.45 4.22
N ALA A 104 21.70 13.89 3.66
CA ALA A 104 23.03 13.55 4.18
C ALA A 104 23.13 13.92 5.68
N GLU A 105 23.90 13.15 6.43
CA GLU A 105 23.99 13.24 7.90
C GLU A 105 24.30 14.65 8.37
N GLU A 106 25.23 15.34 7.69
CA GLU A 106 25.63 16.73 7.96
C GLU A 106 24.48 17.75 7.86
N SER A 107 23.54 17.52 6.93
CA SER A 107 22.38 18.40 6.71
C SER A 107 21.09 17.92 7.37
N TYR A 108 21.10 16.72 7.95
CA TYR A 108 19.89 16.07 8.45
C TYR A 108 19.16 16.91 9.51
N SER A 109 19.88 17.36 10.54
CA SER A 109 19.29 18.14 11.63
C SER A 109 18.68 19.45 11.16
N THR A 110 19.36 20.15 10.25
CA THR A 110 18.89 21.41 9.69
C THR A 110 17.63 21.20 8.83
N LYS A 111 17.64 20.22 7.92
CA LYS A 111 16.50 19.91 7.07
C LYS A 111 15.30 19.39 7.89
N ARG A 112 15.57 18.56 8.90
CA ARG A 112 14.53 18.07 9.82
C ARG A 112 13.85 19.22 10.56
N ASN A 113 14.63 20.17 11.11
CA ASN A 113 14.09 21.31 11.84
C ASN A 113 13.27 22.24 10.93
N LEU A 114 13.74 22.46 9.70
CA LEU A 114 13.01 23.24 8.70
C LEU A 114 11.69 22.58 8.34
N SER A 115 11.68 21.27 8.08
CA SER A 115 10.48 20.50 7.78
C SER A 115 9.49 20.50 8.95
N ARG A 116 10.00 20.33 10.18
CA ARG A 116 9.18 20.44 11.39
C ARG A 116 8.52 21.80 11.52
N LYS A 117 9.30 22.87 11.29
CA LYS A 117 8.76 24.25 11.32
C LYS A 117 7.60 24.37 10.32
N ARG A 118 7.79 23.95 9.07
CA ARG A 118 6.74 24.00 8.03
C ARG A 118 5.47 23.24 8.43
N LEU A 119 5.62 22.06 9.00
CA LEU A 119 4.47 21.29 9.49
C LEU A 119 3.73 22.03 10.62
N CYS A 120 4.45 22.62 11.57
CA CYS A 120 3.84 23.43 12.63
C CYS A 120 3.15 24.69 12.09
N ASP A 121 3.73 25.35 11.08
CA ASP A 121 3.13 26.51 10.43
C ASP A 121 1.81 26.16 9.72
N ILE A 122 1.75 24.96 9.09
CA ILE A 122 0.53 24.43 8.49
C ILE A 122 -0.55 24.16 9.55
N VAL A 123 -0.18 23.53 10.66
CA VAL A 123 -1.13 23.27 11.75
C VAL A 123 -1.70 24.58 12.30
N GLU A 124 -0.84 25.56 12.57
CA GLU A 124 -1.27 26.87 13.05
C GLU A 124 -2.22 27.56 12.07
N ALA A 125 -1.92 27.49 10.77
CA ALA A 125 -2.81 28.05 9.74
C ALA A 125 -4.17 27.38 9.65
N LEU A 126 -4.24 26.07 9.95
CA LEU A 126 -5.48 25.29 9.86
C LEU A 126 -6.32 25.33 11.14
N THR A 127 -5.66 25.38 12.31
CA THR A 127 -6.34 25.27 13.61
C THR A 127 -6.41 26.58 14.41
N GLY A 128 -5.59 27.56 14.03
CA GLY A 128 -5.41 28.79 14.78
C GLY A 128 -4.45 28.65 15.98
N GLU A 129 -3.97 27.45 16.25
CA GLU A 129 -3.08 27.16 17.39
C GLU A 129 -1.77 26.55 16.92
N ARG A 130 -0.65 27.07 17.43
CA ARG A 130 0.67 26.56 17.14
C ARG A 130 1.01 25.38 18.06
N PRO A 131 1.45 24.24 17.52
CA PRO A 131 1.89 23.10 18.33
C PRO A 131 3.05 23.46 19.26
N LYS A 132 3.06 22.86 20.46
CA LYS A 132 4.16 23.05 21.42
C LYS A 132 5.51 22.64 20.81
N LYS A 133 6.59 23.27 21.27
CA LYS A 133 7.95 23.00 20.76
C LYS A 133 8.33 21.51 20.84
N ASN A 134 7.89 20.81 21.88
CA ASN A 134 8.13 19.39 22.12
C ASN A 134 7.02 18.47 21.60
N ALA A 135 6.03 19.00 20.89
CA ALA A 135 4.93 18.18 20.32
C ALA A 135 5.48 17.02 19.48
N PHE A 136 4.88 15.85 19.59
CA PHE A 136 5.21 14.69 18.79
C PHE A 136 4.40 14.72 17.50
N LEU A 137 5.10 14.81 16.36
CA LEU A 137 4.46 14.82 15.04
C LEU A 137 4.46 13.40 14.48
N ILE A 138 3.30 12.88 14.16
CA ILE A 138 3.12 11.58 13.52
C ILE A 138 2.32 11.73 12.23
N ALA A 139 2.59 10.91 11.24
CA ALA A 139 1.91 10.98 9.97
C ALA A 139 1.64 9.59 9.38
N THR A 140 0.51 9.47 8.73
CA THR A 140 0.27 8.42 7.74
C THR A 140 0.04 9.06 6.37
N SER A 141 0.50 8.41 5.30
CA SER A 141 0.28 8.90 3.95
C SER A 141 -0.06 7.77 2.99
N GLY A 142 -0.85 8.10 1.97
CA GLY A 142 -1.24 7.14 0.94
C GLY A 142 -2.48 7.62 0.19
N ARG A 143 -2.97 6.78 -0.73
CA ARG A 143 -4.25 7.05 -1.37
C ARG A 143 -5.39 6.98 -0.35
N TYR A 144 -6.45 7.74 -0.60
CA TYR A 144 -7.64 7.72 0.25
C TYR A 144 -8.39 6.38 0.14
N GLU A 145 -7.81 5.37 0.76
CA GLU A 145 -8.39 4.03 0.89
C GLU A 145 -8.49 3.73 2.39
N TYR A 146 -9.59 4.17 3.01
CA TYR A 146 -9.78 4.26 4.46
C TYR A 146 -9.36 2.99 5.22
N LYS A 147 -9.83 1.81 4.79
CA LYS A 147 -9.48 0.53 5.40
C LYS A 147 -8.18 -0.05 4.86
N ASN A 148 -8.00 -0.08 3.53
CA ASN A 148 -6.84 -0.72 2.91
C ASN A 148 -5.51 -0.04 3.24
N LYS A 149 -5.54 1.23 3.65
CA LYS A 149 -4.37 2.00 4.09
C LYS A 149 -4.27 2.12 5.61
N GLY A 150 -5.18 1.48 6.35
CA GLY A 150 -5.18 1.49 7.80
C GLY A 150 -5.43 2.87 8.42
N ILE A 151 -6.10 3.79 7.69
CA ILE A 151 -6.43 5.12 8.21
C ILE A 151 -7.33 5.01 9.43
N ASP A 152 -8.27 4.08 9.43
CA ASP A 152 -9.14 3.74 10.57
C ASP A 152 -8.33 3.30 11.79
N LEU A 153 -7.36 2.40 11.60
CA LEU A 153 -6.47 1.93 12.67
C LEU A 153 -5.59 3.06 13.21
N PHE A 154 -5.09 3.93 12.32
CA PHE A 154 -4.31 5.09 12.72
C PHE A 154 -5.12 6.04 13.59
N ILE A 155 -6.37 6.35 13.20
CA ILE A 155 -7.27 7.20 13.97
C ILE A 155 -7.60 6.56 15.33
N ASP A 156 -7.89 5.27 15.36
CA ASP A 156 -8.17 4.55 16.62
C ASP A 156 -6.95 4.52 17.55
N ALA A 157 -5.75 4.31 17.00
CA ALA A 157 -4.52 4.36 17.77
C ALA A 157 -4.29 5.73 18.39
N VAL A 158 -4.40 6.81 17.61
CA VAL A 158 -4.28 8.18 18.11
C VAL A 158 -5.33 8.47 19.18
N LYS A 159 -6.59 8.07 18.98
CA LYS A 159 -7.67 8.22 19.95
C LYS A 159 -7.40 7.47 21.27
N ARG A 160 -6.79 6.30 21.21
CA ARG A 160 -6.42 5.54 22.43
C ARG A 160 -5.29 6.23 23.17
N VAL A 161 -4.24 6.64 22.45
CA VAL A 161 -3.10 7.32 23.04
C VAL A 161 -3.50 8.67 23.64
N SER A 162 -4.39 9.43 23.00
CA SER A 162 -4.87 10.71 23.53
C SER A 162 -5.62 10.61 24.88
N LYS A 163 -6.08 9.42 25.24
CA LYS A 163 -6.74 9.14 26.52
C LYS A 163 -5.79 8.57 27.58
N SER A 164 -4.52 8.34 27.24
CA SER A 164 -3.56 7.81 28.20
C SER A 164 -3.22 8.87 29.25
N PRO A 165 -3.29 8.52 30.54
CA PRO A 165 -2.89 9.43 31.63
C PRO A 165 -1.38 9.72 31.61
N ASP A 166 -0.58 8.87 30.97
CA ASP A 166 0.87 9.01 30.88
C ASP A 166 1.32 9.84 29.67
N LEU A 167 0.39 10.47 28.97
CA LEU A 167 0.70 11.28 27.81
C LEU A 167 1.30 12.63 28.23
N GLU A 168 2.61 12.72 28.25
CA GLU A 168 3.36 13.93 28.64
C GLU A 168 3.52 14.97 27.50
N ARG A 169 3.22 14.56 26.26
CA ARG A 169 3.46 15.39 25.08
C ARG A 169 2.20 15.58 24.26
N GLU A 170 2.06 16.76 23.74
CA GLU A 170 1.09 17.01 22.68
C GLU A 170 1.41 16.14 21.45
N ILE A 171 0.40 15.52 20.87
CA ILE A 171 0.51 14.75 19.62
C ILE A 171 -0.20 15.50 18.51
N VAL A 172 0.49 15.71 17.42
CA VAL A 172 -0.09 16.22 16.17
C VAL A 172 -0.07 15.11 15.14
N ALA A 173 -1.24 14.68 14.71
CA ALA A 173 -1.40 13.60 13.75
C ALA A 173 -1.79 14.16 12.38
N PHE A 174 -1.04 13.76 11.34
CA PHE A 174 -1.29 14.13 9.95
C PHE A 174 -1.82 12.92 9.19
N ILE A 175 -2.89 13.13 8.43
CA ILE A 175 -3.40 12.18 7.44
C ILE A 175 -3.22 12.83 6.08
N LEU A 176 -2.25 12.35 5.32
CA LEU A 176 -1.84 12.89 4.02
C LEU A 176 -2.39 12.00 2.91
N VAL A 177 -3.48 12.41 2.28
CA VAL A 177 -4.25 11.67 1.26
C VAL A 177 -4.42 12.47 -0.02
#